data_c927c113067ea9b4fb5ed0c343fd9fe7
#
_entry.id   c927c113067ea9b4fb5ed0c343fd9fe7
#
_cell.length_a   1.000
_cell.length_b   1.000
_cell.length_c   1.000
_cell.angle_alpha   90.00
_cell.angle_beta   90.00
_cell.angle_gamma   90.00
#
_symmetry.space_group_name_H-M   'P 1'
#
loop_
_entity.id
_entity.type
_entity.pdbx_description
1 polymer ?
#
loop_
_entity_poly.entity_id
_entity_poly.type
_entity_poly.pdbx_seq_one_letter_code
_entity_poly.pdbx_strand_id
1 'polypeptide(L)'
;MPHVRSAAVNILVPSGYVNDPAGMAGMANVLSEMIQRGAGKLGNKELSLAMDAIGLDRNCSAGTNHLRIWGATLARNLERSLDLFSDIIQKPMLPKDELPAVKQLSAQEILSLEDEPRQKVLIALKQRHFGSPLGNDRRGTLEGIKAITHEGLKKFWKKHFRPNGTIISVAGNIEWKPLVDQVEKYFGKWKQSECAAPKQQKPEGGYLHLAKDTQQLQIGIAYPSVPFGHKDYYSAVGAVNVLSGGMSSRLFTEVREKRGLCYSVWASHQNFKEVAAILCYAGTTTQQAQQTLDVTLSELAKLSKGIKEEEVRRLKVGMKSSMLISEESSSARA
;
A
#
# COMPACT_ATOMS: atom_id res chain seq x y z
N MET A 1 21.39 -12.72 -6.61
CA MET A 1 20.88 -13.24 -7.92
C MET A 1 21.94 -13.00 -9.01
N PRO A 2 23.00 -13.81 -9.11
CA PRO A 2 24.11 -13.53 -10.03
C PRO A 2 23.76 -13.72 -11.52
N HIS A 3 22.65 -14.38 -11.80
CA HIS A 3 22.18 -14.67 -13.15
C HIS A 3 21.43 -13.50 -13.81
N VAL A 4 21.01 -12.50 -13.04
CA VAL A 4 20.35 -11.29 -13.58
C VAL A 4 21.37 -10.15 -13.73
N ARG A 5 21.06 -9.14 -14.57
CA ARG A 5 21.90 -7.95 -14.74
C ARG A 5 21.32 -6.71 -14.03
N SER A 6 20.17 -6.86 -13.38
CA SER A 6 19.44 -5.81 -12.68
C SER A 6 19.69 -5.87 -11.18
N ALA A 7 19.44 -4.72 -10.52
CA ALA A 7 19.28 -4.61 -9.09
C ALA A 7 18.05 -3.73 -8.79
N ALA A 8 17.29 -4.11 -7.78
CA ALA A 8 16.16 -3.34 -7.29
C ALA A 8 16.40 -2.94 -5.83
N VAL A 9 15.99 -1.73 -5.49
CA VAL A 9 16.08 -1.15 -4.15
C VAL A 9 14.69 -0.79 -3.68
N ASN A 10 14.38 -1.07 -2.43
CA ASN A 10 13.15 -0.69 -1.77
C ASN A 10 13.49 -0.09 -0.40
N ILE A 11 13.18 1.18 -0.22
CA ILE A 11 13.44 1.92 1.02
C ILE A 11 12.10 2.28 1.65
N LEU A 12 11.87 1.79 2.86
CA LEU A 12 10.70 2.07 3.66
C LEU A 12 11.07 3.04 4.77
N VAL A 13 10.63 4.30 4.66
CA VAL A 13 10.84 5.34 5.68
C VAL A 13 9.60 5.43 6.56
N PRO A 14 9.70 5.48 7.91
CA PRO A 14 8.54 5.46 8.82
C PRO A 14 7.73 6.77 8.81
N SER A 15 7.26 7.16 7.64
CA SER A 15 6.53 8.39 7.30
C SER A 15 5.25 8.10 6.53
N GLY A 16 4.51 7.05 6.94
CA GLY A 16 3.23 6.71 6.33
C GLY A 16 2.09 7.61 6.77
N TYR A 17 0.93 7.48 6.11
CA TYR A 17 -0.24 8.35 6.33
C TYR A 17 -0.84 8.25 7.74
N VAL A 18 -0.56 7.18 8.49
CA VAL A 18 -0.98 7.09 9.90
C VAL A 18 -0.37 8.20 10.77
N ASN A 19 0.69 8.84 10.29
CA ASN A 19 1.38 9.94 10.96
C ASN A 19 0.86 11.32 10.51
N ASP A 20 -0.11 11.40 9.62
CA ASP A 20 -0.65 12.68 9.14
C ASP A 20 -1.14 13.50 10.35
N PRO A 21 -0.77 14.78 10.44
CA PRO A 21 -1.23 15.62 11.53
C PRO A 21 -2.75 15.80 11.50
N ALA A 22 -3.36 15.96 12.67
CA ALA A 22 -4.78 16.27 12.75
C ALA A 22 -5.14 17.49 11.89
N GLY A 23 -6.19 17.38 11.08
CA GLY A 23 -6.61 18.43 10.16
C GLY A 23 -5.78 18.57 8.88
N MET A 24 -4.74 17.73 8.69
CA MET A 24 -3.88 17.75 7.50
C MET A 24 -3.77 16.36 6.86
N ALA A 25 -4.87 15.63 6.81
CA ALA A 25 -4.92 14.32 6.16
C ALA A 25 -4.48 14.41 4.69
N GLY A 26 -3.56 13.52 4.27
CA GLY A 26 -2.89 13.54 2.98
C GLY A 26 -1.49 14.17 3.02
N MET A 27 -0.99 14.56 4.19
CA MET A 27 0.35 15.13 4.36
C MET A 27 1.45 14.19 3.83
N ALA A 28 1.39 12.91 4.18
CA ALA A 28 2.37 11.93 3.72
C ALA A 28 2.32 11.74 2.19
N ASN A 29 1.12 11.79 1.60
CA ASN A 29 0.94 11.70 0.14
C ASN A 29 1.54 12.92 -0.57
N VAL A 30 1.21 14.14 -0.12
CA VAL A 30 1.80 15.38 -0.65
C VAL A 30 3.32 15.38 -0.48
N LEU A 31 3.83 14.90 0.66
CA LEU A 31 5.28 14.81 0.87
C LEU A 31 5.93 13.82 -0.10
N SER A 32 5.30 12.67 -0.39
CA SER A 32 5.85 11.69 -1.34
C SER A 32 6.07 12.25 -2.74
N GLU A 33 5.24 13.20 -3.16
CA GLU A 33 5.40 13.94 -4.42
C GLU A 33 6.46 15.03 -4.29
N MET A 34 6.44 15.79 -3.20
CA MET A 34 7.32 16.94 -3.01
C MET A 34 8.81 16.58 -2.87
N ILE A 35 9.13 15.43 -2.25
CA ILE A 35 10.55 15.01 -2.12
C ILE A 35 11.20 14.65 -3.45
N GLN A 36 10.42 14.40 -4.49
CA GLN A 36 10.89 14.12 -5.84
C GLN A 36 11.12 15.39 -6.67
N ARG A 37 10.75 16.58 -6.13
CA ARG A 37 10.84 17.87 -6.81
C ARG A 37 12.20 18.58 -6.61
N GLY A 38 13.27 17.79 -6.55
CA GLY A 38 14.64 18.23 -6.34
C GLY A 38 15.23 17.76 -5.02
N ALA A 39 16.51 17.39 -5.04
CA ALA A 39 17.24 16.87 -3.89
C ALA A 39 18.74 17.13 -3.99
N GLY A 40 19.41 17.31 -2.86
CA GLY A 40 20.83 17.64 -2.81
C GLY A 40 21.14 18.94 -3.52
N LYS A 41 21.84 18.86 -4.66
CA LYS A 41 22.18 19.99 -5.52
C LYS A 41 21.38 20.02 -6.83
N LEU A 42 20.51 19.02 -7.04
CA LEU A 42 19.75 18.83 -8.28
C LEU A 42 18.33 19.37 -8.11
N GLY A 43 17.96 20.33 -8.95
CA GLY A 43 16.57 20.77 -9.07
C GLY A 43 15.66 19.68 -9.65
N ASN A 44 14.37 19.95 -9.79
CA ASN A 44 13.37 18.97 -10.25
C ASN A 44 13.77 18.33 -11.59
N LYS A 45 14.11 19.15 -12.58
CA LYS A 45 14.50 18.66 -13.93
C LYS A 45 15.82 17.89 -13.91
N GLU A 46 16.82 18.42 -13.22
CA GLU A 46 18.15 17.80 -13.15
C GLU A 46 18.10 16.46 -12.40
N LEU A 47 17.30 16.36 -11.34
CA LEU A 47 17.09 15.12 -10.61
C LEU A 47 16.43 14.05 -11.49
N SER A 48 15.39 14.43 -12.22
CA SER A 48 14.72 13.52 -13.17
C SER A 48 15.69 13.04 -14.26
N LEU A 49 16.44 13.96 -14.89
CA LEU A 49 17.43 13.61 -15.90
C LEU A 49 18.54 12.71 -15.36
N ALA A 50 19.02 12.95 -14.11
CA ALA A 50 20.04 12.11 -13.48
C ALA A 50 19.55 10.68 -13.22
N MET A 51 18.28 10.50 -12.86
CA MET A 51 17.66 9.18 -12.69
C MET A 51 17.41 8.48 -14.03
N ASP A 52 16.95 9.22 -15.04
CA ASP A 52 16.71 8.69 -16.38
C ASP A 52 18.02 8.28 -17.08
N ALA A 53 19.12 9.03 -16.88
CA ALA A 53 20.44 8.72 -17.44
C ALA A 53 21.02 7.37 -16.98
N ILE A 54 20.61 6.86 -15.82
CA ILE A 54 20.98 5.54 -15.32
C ILE A 54 19.91 4.47 -15.55
N GLY A 55 18.84 4.80 -16.28
CA GLY A 55 17.72 3.90 -16.54
C GLY A 55 17.04 3.43 -15.26
N LEU A 56 16.85 4.34 -14.29
CA LEU A 56 16.20 4.03 -13.01
C LEU A 56 14.68 4.10 -13.17
N ASP A 57 14.03 2.94 -13.27
CA ASP A 57 12.58 2.82 -13.06
C ASP A 57 12.30 3.03 -11.57
N ARG A 58 11.38 3.94 -11.22
CA ARG A 58 11.22 4.41 -9.85
C ARG A 58 9.78 4.76 -9.50
N ASN A 59 9.47 4.65 -8.23
CA ASN A 59 8.21 5.11 -7.67
C ASN A 59 8.40 5.55 -6.22
N CYS A 60 7.62 6.56 -5.81
CA CYS A 60 7.53 7.01 -4.44
C CYS A 60 6.06 7.13 -4.04
N SER A 61 5.68 6.52 -2.91
CA SER A 61 4.28 6.53 -2.49
C SER A 61 4.13 6.43 -0.96
N ALA A 62 3.12 7.11 -0.42
CA ALA A 62 2.76 6.98 0.98
C ALA A 62 1.98 5.68 1.21
N GLY A 63 2.51 4.79 2.03
CA GLY A 63 1.80 3.63 2.57
C GLY A 63 1.23 3.91 3.95
N THR A 64 0.71 2.89 4.62
CA THR A 64 0.12 3.03 5.94
C THR A 64 1.13 3.51 6.98
N ASN A 65 2.17 2.72 7.24
CA ASN A 65 3.19 3.02 8.26
C ASN A 65 4.45 3.65 7.69
N HIS A 66 4.74 3.41 6.42
CA HIS A 66 5.95 3.85 5.76
C HIS A 66 5.65 4.57 4.45
N LEU A 67 6.46 5.56 4.14
CA LEU A 67 6.63 6.04 2.79
C LEU A 67 7.62 5.11 2.09
N ARG A 68 7.23 4.61 0.93
CA ARG A 68 8.02 3.70 0.13
C ARG A 68 8.69 4.45 -1.01
N ILE A 69 10.01 4.34 -1.11
CA ILE A 69 10.80 4.75 -2.27
C ILE A 69 11.35 3.47 -2.88
N TRP A 70 11.03 3.24 -4.14
CA TRP A 70 11.41 2.04 -4.85
C TRP A 70 12.07 2.40 -6.18
N GLY A 71 13.04 1.58 -6.59
CA GLY A 71 13.61 1.69 -7.92
C GLY A 71 14.30 0.41 -8.38
N ALA A 72 14.36 0.24 -9.70
CA ALA A 72 15.09 -0.84 -10.35
C ALA A 72 15.94 -0.29 -11.50
N THR A 73 17.17 -0.79 -11.62
CA THR A 73 18.11 -0.38 -12.66
C THR A 73 19.09 -1.51 -12.97
N LEU A 74 20.06 -1.26 -13.86
CA LEU A 74 21.18 -2.19 -14.05
C LEU A 74 22.06 -2.22 -12.79
N ALA A 75 22.55 -3.40 -12.41
CA ALA A 75 23.33 -3.59 -11.19
C ALA A 75 24.56 -2.65 -11.09
N ARG A 76 25.20 -2.33 -12.22
CA ARG A 76 26.34 -1.37 -12.28
C ARG A 76 25.96 0.05 -11.87
N ASN A 77 24.67 0.41 -11.91
CA ASN A 77 24.16 1.73 -11.56
C ASN A 77 23.60 1.79 -10.12
N LEU A 78 23.67 0.68 -9.35
CA LEU A 78 23.10 0.58 -8.01
C LEU A 78 23.65 1.65 -7.07
N GLU A 79 24.96 1.85 -7.05
CA GLU A 79 25.59 2.85 -6.19
C GLU A 79 25.05 4.27 -6.48
N ARG A 80 24.93 4.62 -7.76
CA ARG A 80 24.37 5.92 -8.15
C ARG A 80 22.90 6.06 -7.76
N SER A 81 22.14 4.96 -7.83
CA SER A 81 20.73 4.95 -7.36
C SER A 81 20.63 5.19 -5.86
N LEU A 82 21.49 4.55 -5.06
CA LEU A 82 21.54 4.76 -3.60
C LEU A 82 21.95 6.20 -3.24
N ASP A 83 22.88 6.80 -3.98
CA ASP A 83 23.27 8.19 -3.82
C ASP A 83 22.08 9.14 -4.05
N LEU A 84 21.38 8.99 -5.19
CA LEU A 84 20.19 9.79 -5.52
C LEU A 84 19.07 9.61 -4.50
N PHE A 85 18.78 8.37 -4.09
CA PHE A 85 17.76 8.10 -3.07
C PHE A 85 18.14 8.66 -1.70
N SER A 86 19.44 8.64 -1.34
CA SER A 86 19.90 9.25 -0.10
C SER A 86 19.67 10.76 -0.07
N ASP A 87 19.90 11.44 -1.18
CA ASP A 87 19.64 12.88 -1.29
C ASP A 87 18.13 13.18 -1.26
N ILE A 88 17.29 12.39 -1.96
CA ILE A 88 15.81 12.50 -1.90
C ILE A 88 15.30 12.37 -0.46
N ILE A 89 15.86 11.43 0.31
CA ILE A 89 15.44 11.14 1.67
C ILE A 89 15.96 12.18 2.67
N GLN A 90 17.25 12.50 2.61
CA GLN A 90 17.94 13.28 3.63
C GLN A 90 18.06 14.77 3.31
N LYS A 91 17.98 15.15 2.02
CA LYS A 91 18.20 16.53 1.56
C LYS A 91 17.20 16.94 0.46
N PRO A 92 15.88 16.66 0.61
CA PRO A 92 14.92 17.13 -0.39
C PRO A 92 14.87 18.66 -0.40
N MET A 93 14.75 19.24 -1.56
CA MET A 93 14.65 20.71 -1.70
C MET A 93 13.31 21.24 -1.22
N LEU A 94 12.24 20.49 -1.44
CA LEU A 94 10.86 20.86 -1.11
C LEU A 94 10.51 22.28 -1.61
N PRO A 95 10.56 22.54 -2.92
CA PRO A 95 10.39 23.88 -3.46
C PRO A 95 8.99 24.44 -3.14
N LYS A 96 8.95 25.66 -2.56
CA LYS A 96 7.71 26.27 -2.08
C LYS A 96 6.74 26.58 -3.21
N ASP A 97 7.25 26.97 -4.35
CA ASP A 97 6.53 27.35 -5.56
C ASP A 97 5.86 26.15 -6.26
N GLU A 98 6.35 24.94 -6.07
CA GLU A 98 5.73 23.72 -6.61
C GLU A 98 4.61 23.13 -5.71
N LEU A 99 4.55 23.50 -4.44
CA LEU A 99 3.54 22.99 -3.51
C LEU A 99 2.08 23.22 -3.97
N PRO A 100 1.70 24.38 -4.52
CA PRO A 100 0.33 24.56 -5.03
C PRO A 100 -0.05 23.57 -6.13
N ALA A 101 0.84 23.30 -7.07
CA ALA A 101 0.62 22.33 -8.15
C ALA A 101 0.45 20.91 -7.60
N VAL A 102 1.30 20.48 -6.67
CA VAL A 102 1.19 19.17 -6.02
C VAL A 102 -0.12 19.04 -5.24
N LYS A 103 -0.54 20.07 -4.50
CA LYS A 103 -1.84 20.09 -3.81
C LYS A 103 -3.00 19.98 -4.78
N GLN A 104 -2.94 20.65 -5.92
CA GLN A 104 -3.97 20.57 -6.95
C GLN A 104 -4.07 19.15 -7.53
N LEU A 105 -2.97 18.51 -7.84
CA LEU A 105 -2.93 17.10 -8.30
C LEU A 105 -3.53 16.17 -7.25
N SER A 106 -3.14 16.31 -5.98
CA SER A 106 -3.69 15.51 -4.88
C SER A 106 -5.20 15.75 -4.69
N ALA A 107 -5.68 16.97 -4.84
CA ALA A 107 -7.10 17.27 -4.79
C ALA A 107 -7.86 16.64 -5.97
N GLN A 108 -7.31 16.66 -7.17
CA GLN A 108 -7.90 15.99 -8.34
C GLN A 108 -7.96 14.47 -8.13
N GLU A 109 -6.94 13.85 -7.54
CA GLU A 109 -6.94 12.42 -7.20
C GLU A 109 -8.05 12.07 -6.18
N ILE A 110 -8.35 12.96 -5.24
CA ILE A 110 -9.48 12.79 -4.30
C ILE A 110 -10.82 12.95 -5.03
N LEU A 111 -10.96 13.98 -5.87
CA LEU A 111 -12.20 14.21 -6.61
C LEU A 111 -12.53 13.08 -7.59
N SER A 112 -11.53 12.47 -8.23
CA SER A 112 -11.74 11.33 -9.14
C SER A 112 -12.36 10.12 -8.46
N LEU A 113 -12.29 10.03 -7.11
CA LEU A 113 -12.98 8.98 -6.35
C LEU A 113 -14.51 9.06 -6.46
N GLU A 114 -15.05 10.24 -6.80
CA GLU A 114 -16.50 10.37 -7.02
C GLU A 114 -16.98 9.46 -8.15
N ASP A 115 -16.15 9.21 -9.15
CA ASP A 115 -16.45 8.35 -10.29
C ASP A 115 -16.01 6.89 -10.08
N GLU A 116 -15.51 6.56 -8.88
CA GLU A 116 -14.99 5.25 -8.51
C GLU A 116 -15.76 4.60 -7.34
N PRO A 117 -17.04 4.19 -7.51
CA PRO A 117 -17.88 3.66 -6.43
C PRO A 117 -17.26 2.47 -5.68
N ARG A 118 -16.53 1.61 -6.41
CA ARG A 118 -15.77 0.49 -5.82
C ARG A 118 -14.72 0.97 -4.83
N GLN A 119 -13.97 1.99 -5.16
CA GLN A 119 -12.94 2.51 -4.25
C GLN A 119 -13.57 3.20 -3.04
N LYS A 120 -14.67 3.96 -3.26
CA LYS A 120 -15.40 4.62 -2.16
C LYS A 120 -15.91 3.62 -1.12
N VAL A 121 -16.52 2.51 -1.53
CA VAL A 121 -17.01 1.51 -0.57
C VAL A 121 -15.85 0.87 0.20
N LEU A 122 -14.71 0.61 -0.44
CA LEU A 122 -13.55 0.01 0.23
C LEU A 122 -12.88 0.97 1.21
N ILE A 123 -12.83 2.26 0.89
CA ILE A 123 -12.34 3.31 1.81
C ILE A 123 -13.26 3.40 3.02
N ALA A 124 -14.56 3.55 2.81
CA ALA A 124 -15.54 3.62 3.89
C ALA A 124 -15.53 2.36 4.77
N LEU A 125 -15.41 1.18 4.16
CA LEU A 125 -15.29 -0.09 4.86
C LEU A 125 -14.06 -0.12 5.78
N LYS A 126 -12.87 0.30 5.27
CA LYS A 126 -11.63 0.35 6.05
C LYS A 126 -11.72 1.36 7.18
N GLN A 127 -12.27 2.54 6.93
CA GLN A 127 -12.46 3.57 7.94
C GLN A 127 -13.32 3.06 9.10
N ARG A 128 -14.46 2.44 8.80
CA ARG A 128 -15.36 1.90 9.83
C ARG A 128 -14.77 0.71 10.57
N HIS A 129 -14.06 -0.18 9.87
CA HIS A 129 -13.53 -1.40 10.46
C HIS A 129 -12.27 -1.17 11.29
N PHE A 130 -11.34 -0.32 10.81
CA PHE A 130 -10.07 -0.09 11.50
C PHE A 130 -10.04 1.19 12.33
N GLY A 131 -10.90 2.17 12.04
CA GLY A 131 -10.83 3.50 12.66
C GLY A 131 -9.60 4.31 12.24
N SER A 132 -9.50 5.54 12.72
CA SER A 132 -8.36 6.42 12.44
C SER A 132 -7.18 6.06 13.35
N PRO A 133 -5.93 6.13 12.88
CA PRO A 133 -5.51 6.50 11.52
C PRO A 133 -5.37 5.32 10.55
N LEU A 134 -5.45 4.06 11.00
CA LEU A 134 -5.21 2.87 10.15
C LEU A 134 -6.22 2.75 9.00
N GLY A 135 -7.48 3.12 9.24
CA GLY A 135 -8.54 3.08 8.24
C GLY A 135 -8.57 4.29 7.30
N ASN A 136 -7.75 5.31 7.52
CA ASN A 136 -7.75 6.51 6.69
C ASN A 136 -7.33 6.21 5.25
N ASP A 137 -7.81 7.03 4.31
CA ASP A 137 -7.31 7.00 2.93
C ASP A 137 -5.96 7.73 2.85
N ARG A 138 -4.99 7.15 2.15
CA ARG A 138 -3.66 7.74 1.95
C ARG A 138 -3.70 9.10 1.23
N ARG A 139 -4.72 9.32 0.39
CA ARG A 139 -4.93 10.59 -0.33
C ARG A 139 -5.35 11.73 0.59
N GLY A 140 -5.88 11.39 1.77
CA GLY A 140 -6.39 12.38 2.72
C GLY A 140 -7.78 12.88 2.39
N THR A 141 -8.04 14.16 2.71
CA THR A 141 -9.28 14.86 2.43
C THR A 141 -9.00 16.20 1.74
N LEU A 142 -9.99 16.77 1.04
CA LEU A 142 -9.83 18.07 0.38
C LEU A 142 -9.49 19.19 1.39
N GLU A 143 -10.10 19.16 2.57
CA GLU A 143 -9.82 20.08 3.67
C GLU A 143 -8.39 19.87 4.20
N GLY A 144 -7.98 18.61 4.37
CA GLY A 144 -6.64 18.26 4.80
C GLY A 144 -5.58 18.77 3.83
N ILE A 145 -5.73 18.47 2.54
CA ILE A 145 -4.83 18.96 1.48
C ILE A 145 -4.77 20.49 1.46
N LYS A 146 -5.93 21.17 1.58
CA LYS A 146 -6.00 22.64 1.63
C LYS A 146 -5.23 23.21 2.82
N ALA A 147 -5.28 22.56 3.98
CA ALA A 147 -4.63 23.00 5.22
C ALA A 147 -3.10 22.80 5.22
N ILE A 148 -2.54 21.96 4.33
CA ILE A 148 -1.10 21.71 4.25
C ILE A 148 -0.37 22.98 3.88
N THR A 149 0.61 23.36 4.73
CA THR A 149 1.52 24.48 4.49
C THR A 149 2.94 23.99 4.21
N HIS A 150 3.74 24.80 3.53
CA HIS A 150 5.15 24.46 3.25
C HIS A 150 5.96 24.25 4.54
N GLU A 151 5.72 25.05 5.58
CA GLU A 151 6.36 24.88 6.88
C GLU A 151 5.91 23.60 7.57
N GLY A 152 4.61 23.28 7.50
CA GLY A 152 4.05 22.03 8.00
C GLY A 152 4.69 20.81 7.34
N LEU A 153 4.85 20.86 6.00
CA LEU A 153 5.51 19.83 5.21
C LEU A 153 6.97 19.62 5.64
N LYS A 154 7.74 20.71 5.79
CA LYS A 154 9.13 20.64 6.28
C LYS A 154 9.22 20.07 7.70
N LYS A 155 8.33 20.49 8.61
CA LYS A 155 8.27 19.94 9.98
C LYS A 155 7.95 18.45 9.98
N PHE A 156 6.99 18.02 9.15
CA PHE A 156 6.61 16.63 8.99
C PHE A 156 7.77 15.80 8.46
N TRP A 157 8.45 16.24 7.38
CA TRP A 157 9.64 15.59 6.87
C TRP A 157 10.72 15.46 7.95
N LYS A 158 11.14 16.55 8.61
CA LYS A 158 12.18 16.53 9.65
C LYS A 158 11.84 15.59 10.80
N LYS A 159 10.55 15.44 11.15
CA LYS A 159 10.10 14.60 12.26
C LYS A 159 10.09 13.11 11.91
N HIS A 160 9.68 12.77 10.68
CA HIS A 160 9.39 11.38 10.31
C HIS A 160 10.44 10.74 9.40
N PHE A 161 11.29 11.51 8.72
CA PHE A 161 12.40 11.00 7.94
C PHE A 161 13.62 10.78 8.85
N ARG A 162 13.78 9.56 9.28
CA ARG A 162 14.77 9.15 10.29
C ARG A 162 15.25 7.73 10.02
N PRO A 163 16.49 7.36 10.42
CA PRO A 163 16.99 6.00 10.25
C PRO A 163 16.26 4.99 11.13
N ASN A 164 15.80 5.40 12.32
CA ASN A 164 15.06 4.53 13.25
C ASN A 164 13.74 4.04 12.62
N GLY A 165 13.68 2.73 12.33
CA GLY A 165 12.56 2.08 11.66
C GLY A 165 12.56 2.20 10.14
N THR A 166 13.60 2.79 9.53
CA THR A 166 13.84 2.71 8.08
C THR A 166 14.39 1.34 7.72
N ILE A 167 13.88 0.77 6.64
CA ILE A 167 14.31 -0.52 6.10
C ILE A 167 14.81 -0.28 4.67
N ILE A 168 16.02 -0.73 4.38
CA ILE A 168 16.59 -0.75 3.03
C ILE A 168 16.70 -2.21 2.60
N SER A 169 15.98 -2.58 1.55
CA SER A 169 16.02 -3.91 0.94
C SER A 169 16.58 -3.80 -0.48
N VAL A 170 17.50 -4.69 -0.81
CA VAL A 170 18.12 -4.72 -2.15
C VAL A 170 18.15 -6.15 -2.66
N ALA A 171 17.71 -6.36 -3.89
CA ALA A 171 17.76 -7.66 -4.54
C ALA A 171 18.27 -7.51 -5.98
N GLY A 172 18.98 -8.54 -6.47
CA GLY A 172 19.53 -8.55 -7.82
C GLY A 172 20.95 -9.07 -7.90
N ASN A 173 21.72 -8.64 -8.89
CA ASN A 173 23.12 -8.96 -9.03
C ASN A 173 23.96 -8.03 -8.14
N ILE A 174 24.10 -8.41 -6.89
CA ILE A 174 24.77 -7.63 -5.85
C ILE A 174 25.77 -8.50 -5.08
N GLU A 175 26.84 -7.85 -4.59
CA GLU A 175 27.75 -8.41 -3.62
C GLU A 175 27.51 -7.76 -2.26
N TRP A 176 27.48 -8.57 -1.20
CA TRP A 176 27.08 -8.12 0.13
C TRP A 176 27.98 -7.02 0.71
N LYS A 177 29.29 -7.25 0.70
CA LYS A 177 30.24 -6.30 1.30
C LYS A 177 30.24 -4.94 0.61
N PRO A 178 30.38 -4.83 -0.74
CA PRO A 178 30.23 -3.54 -1.44
C PRO A 178 28.89 -2.85 -1.19
N LEU A 179 27.78 -3.61 -1.10
CA LEU A 179 26.48 -3.02 -0.79
C LEU A 179 26.45 -2.41 0.60
N VAL A 180 26.98 -3.09 1.62
CA VAL A 180 27.02 -2.56 2.99
C VAL A 180 27.87 -1.30 3.05
N ASP A 181 29.06 -1.28 2.39
CA ASP A 181 29.95 -0.12 2.33
C ASP A 181 29.26 1.07 1.64
N GLN A 182 28.48 0.84 0.58
CA GLN A 182 27.68 1.87 -0.08
C GLN A 182 26.56 2.42 0.81
N VAL A 183 25.82 1.54 1.49
CA VAL A 183 24.76 1.96 2.41
C VAL A 183 25.34 2.77 3.56
N GLU A 184 26.46 2.34 4.15
CA GLU A 184 27.17 3.09 5.19
C GLU A 184 27.64 4.46 4.69
N LYS A 185 28.21 4.52 3.48
CA LYS A 185 28.66 5.78 2.84
C LYS A 185 27.53 6.80 2.72
N TYR A 186 26.33 6.38 2.28
CA TYR A 186 25.24 7.29 1.96
C TYR A 186 24.27 7.52 3.11
N PHE A 187 24.08 6.55 4.01
CA PHE A 187 23.09 6.60 5.09
C PHE A 187 23.69 6.58 6.50
N GLY A 188 24.97 6.20 6.67
CA GLY A 188 25.58 6.01 7.99
C GLY A 188 25.67 7.27 8.84
N LYS A 189 25.64 8.46 8.25
CA LYS A 189 25.63 9.74 8.95
C LYS A 189 24.23 10.31 9.22
N TRP A 190 23.19 9.57 8.86
CA TRP A 190 21.81 10.01 9.06
C TRP A 190 21.47 9.98 10.55
N LYS A 191 21.14 11.15 11.10
CA LYS A 191 20.96 11.30 12.55
C LYS A 191 19.70 10.60 13.04
N GLN A 192 19.86 9.81 14.09
CA GLN A 192 18.75 9.14 14.77
C GLN A 192 17.82 10.14 15.45
N SER A 193 16.54 9.84 15.45
CA SER A 193 15.51 10.57 16.20
C SER A 193 14.37 9.63 16.57
N GLU A 194 13.70 9.92 17.66
CA GLU A 194 12.52 9.17 18.11
C GLU A 194 11.24 9.88 17.71
N CYS A 195 10.21 9.11 17.45
CA CYS A 195 8.87 9.61 17.21
C CYS A 195 7.86 8.64 17.81
N ALA A 196 6.94 9.15 18.62
CA ALA A 196 5.87 8.35 19.18
C ALA A 196 4.97 7.80 18.07
N ALA A 197 4.52 6.56 18.25
CA ALA A 197 3.53 5.96 17.37
C ALA A 197 2.18 6.72 17.47
N PRO A 198 1.45 6.85 16.36
CA PRO A 198 0.13 7.47 16.39
C PRO A 198 -0.85 6.63 17.24
N LYS A 199 -1.75 7.33 17.95
CA LYS A 199 -2.78 6.65 18.76
C LYS A 199 -3.90 6.15 17.86
N GLN A 200 -4.19 4.85 17.94
CA GLN A 200 -5.31 4.24 17.24
C GLN A 200 -6.63 4.59 17.94
N GLN A 201 -7.60 5.06 17.18
CA GLN A 201 -8.96 5.28 17.65
C GLN A 201 -9.78 4.00 17.56
N LYS A 202 -10.79 3.87 18.42
CA LYS A 202 -11.71 2.75 18.39
C LYS A 202 -12.51 2.77 17.08
N PRO A 203 -12.60 1.65 16.34
CA PRO A 203 -13.41 1.58 15.14
C PRO A 203 -14.91 1.70 15.46
N GLU A 204 -15.68 2.28 14.54
CA GLU A 204 -17.13 2.40 14.69
C GLU A 204 -17.86 1.09 14.46
N GLY A 205 -17.39 0.29 13.48
CA GLY A 205 -18.06 -0.94 13.06
C GLY A 205 -19.47 -0.71 12.50
N GLY A 206 -20.29 -1.76 12.52
CA GLY A 206 -21.70 -1.69 12.12
C GLY A 206 -21.94 -1.52 10.63
N TYR A 207 -23.07 -0.96 10.25
CA TYR A 207 -23.55 -0.80 8.88
C TYR A 207 -23.42 0.65 8.39
N LEU A 208 -23.11 0.82 7.12
CA LEU A 208 -23.11 2.11 6.43
C LEU A 208 -23.73 1.95 5.03
N HIS A 209 -24.66 2.84 4.70
CA HIS A 209 -25.19 2.98 3.35
C HIS A 209 -24.81 4.34 2.79
N LEU A 210 -24.17 4.34 1.63
CA LEU A 210 -23.86 5.52 0.84
C LEU A 210 -24.78 5.54 -0.38
N ALA A 211 -25.81 6.38 -0.33
CA ALA A 211 -26.73 6.52 -1.45
C ALA A 211 -26.05 7.24 -2.62
N LYS A 212 -26.10 6.64 -3.80
CA LYS A 212 -25.61 7.23 -5.06
C LYS A 212 -26.44 6.71 -6.21
N ASP A 213 -26.82 7.57 -7.14
CA ASP A 213 -27.52 7.18 -8.36
C ASP A 213 -26.52 6.53 -9.32
N THR A 214 -26.50 5.18 -9.31
CA THR A 214 -25.63 4.36 -10.14
C THR A 214 -26.31 3.09 -10.58
N GLN A 215 -25.93 2.57 -11.74
CA GLN A 215 -26.46 1.30 -12.27
C GLN A 215 -25.99 0.07 -11.48
N GLN A 216 -24.92 0.22 -10.70
CA GLN A 216 -24.33 -0.86 -9.93
C GLN A 216 -24.37 -0.55 -8.43
N LEU A 217 -24.62 -1.57 -7.64
CA LEU A 217 -24.51 -1.55 -6.19
C LEU A 217 -23.21 -2.21 -5.76
N GLN A 218 -22.50 -1.57 -4.84
CA GLN A 218 -21.22 -2.04 -4.31
C GLN A 218 -21.40 -2.54 -2.89
N ILE A 219 -21.04 -3.78 -2.61
CA ILE A 219 -21.13 -4.41 -1.29
C ILE A 219 -19.71 -4.56 -0.73
N GLY A 220 -19.45 -4.02 0.45
CA GLY A 220 -18.23 -4.21 1.21
C GLY A 220 -18.53 -4.86 2.56
N ILE A 221 -17.80 -5.93 2.91
CA ILE A 221 -17.95 -6.66 4.17
C ILE A 221 -16.58 -6.80 4.81
N ALA A 222 -16.46 -6.55 6.12
CA ALA A 222 -15.22 -6.71 6.85
C ALA A 222 -15.43 -7.55 8.12
N TYR A 223 -14.52 -8.48 8.36
CA TYR A 223 -14.44 -9.27 9.58
C TYR A 223 -13.07 -9.15 10.22
N PRO A 224 -12.99 -9.16 11.57
CA PRO A 224 -11.71 -9.27 12.25
C PRO A 224 -10.96 -10.54 11.81
N SER A 225 -9.64 -10.43 11.73
CA SER A 225 -8.75 -11.53 11.45
C SER A 225 -7.49 -11.45 12.31
N VAL A 226 -6.57 -12.39 12.14
CA VAL A 226 -5.33 -12.46 12.89
C VAL A 226 -4.20 -11.74 12.18
N PRO A 227 -3.39 -10.89 12.87
CA PRO A 227 -2.28 -10.16 12.25
C PRO A 227 -1.09 -11.06 11.95
N PHE A 228 -0.16 -10.51 11.16
CA PHE A 228 1.14 -11.14 10.90
C PHE A 228 1.88 -11.40 12.21
N GLY A 229 2.40 -12.60 12.38
CA GLY A 229 3.02 -13.03 13.65
C GLY A 229 2.09 -13.82 14.57
N HIS A 230 0.79 -13.83 14.33
CA HIS A 230 -0.11 -14.76 15.03
C HIS A 230 0.09 -16.19 14.52
N LYS A 231 0.03 -17.18 15.42
CA LYS A 231 0.22 -18.61 15.06
C LYS A 231 -0.69 -19.10 13.92
N ASP A 232 -1.89 -18.56 13.84
CA ASP A 232 -2.91 -18.95 12.85
C ASP A 232 -2.91 -18.07 11.58
N TYR A 233 -1.93 -17.18 11.41
CA TYR A 233 -1.87 -16.24 10.28
C TYR A 233 -1.94 -16.95 8.92
N TYR A 234 -1.13 -17.99 8.71
CA TYR A 234 -1.13 -18.73 7.44
C TYR A 234 -2.41 -19.52 7.20
N SER A 235 -3.06 -19.96 8.27
CA SER A 235 -4.39 -20.59 8.18
C SER A 235 -5.45 -19.59 7.73
N ALA A 236 -5.43 -18.37 8.27
CA ALA A 236 -6.32 -17.29 7.84
C ALA A 236 -6.10 -16.89 6.38
N VAL A 237 -4.82 -16.71 5.96
CA VAL A 237 -4.47 -16.43 4.56
C VAL A 237 -4.92 -17.57 3.64
N GLY A 238 -4.74 -18.82 4.07
CA GLY A 238 -5.21 -20.01 3.35
C GLY A 238 -6.74 -20.05 3.21
N ALA A 239 -7.47 -19.75 4.26
CA ALA A 239 -8.94 -19.69 4.24
C ALA A 239 -9.44 -18.62 3.25
N VAL A 240 -8.82 -17.43 3.23
CA VAL A 240 -9.14 -16.37 2.26
C VAL A 240 -8.83 -16.81 0.84
N ASN A 241 -7.74 -17.55 0.63
CA ASN A 241 -7.40 -18.08 -0.70
C ASN A 241 -8.44 -19.11 -1.19
N VAL A 242 -8.97 -19.96 -0.32
CA VAL A 242 -10.08 -20.86 -0.65
C VAL A 242 -11.33 -20.08 -1.06
N LEU A 243 -11.61 -18.96 -0.40
CA LEU A 243 -12.71 -18.06 -0.78
C LEU A 243 -12.48 -17.36 -2.11
N SER A 244 -11.26 -16.90 -2.39
CA SER A 244 -11.01 -15.94 -3.47
C SER A 244 -9.63 -16.08 -4.16
N GLY A 245 -9.00 -17.23 -4.11
CA GLY A 245 -7.66 -17.47 -4.67
C GLY A 245 -7.62 -17.79 -6.17
N GLY A 246 -8.69 -17.55 -6.92
CA GLY A 246 -8.76 -17.79 -8.37
C GLY A 246 -10.15 -18.21 -8.85
N MET A 247 -10.24 -18.59 -10.12
CA MET A 247 -11.55 -18.94 -10.75
C MET A 247 -12.22 -20.19 -10.16
N SER A 248 -11.48 -21.07 -9.50
CA SER A 248 -12.04 -22.25 -8.80
C SER A 248 -12.39 -21.98 -7.33
N SER A 249 -12.25 -20.74 -6.86
CA SER A 249 -12.56 -20.35 -5.49
C SER A 249 -14.06 -20.29 -5.23
N ARG A 250 -14.45 -20.41 -3.95
CA ARG A 250 -15.85 -20.52 -3.56
C ARG A 250 -16.67 -19.30 -4.00
N LEU A 251 -16.21 -18.09 -3.74
CA LEU A 251 -16.93 -16.87 -4.13
C LEU A 251 -17.07 -16.75 -5.64
N PHE A 252 -15.99 -16.98 -6.40
CA PHE A 252 -16.07 -16.93 -7.85
C PHE A 252 -17.07 -17.95 -8.39
N THR A 253 -17.00 -19.20 -7.95
CA THR A 253 -17.87 -20.27 -8.41
C THR A 253 -19.32 -20.06 -8.00
N GLU A 254 -19.59 -19.75 -6.72
CA GLU A 254 -20.95 -19.73 -6.19
C GLU A 254 -21.71 -18.44 -6.48
N VAL A 255 -21.03 -17.30 -6.47
CA VAL A 255 -21.66 -15.98 -6.67
C VAL A 255 -21.70 -15.62 -8.16
N ARG A 256 -20.55 -15.78 -8.84
CA ARG A 256 -20.40 -15.32 -10.22
C ARG A 256 -20.77 -16.39 -11.24
N GLU A 257 -20.13 -17.57 -11.22
CA GLU A 257 -20.30 -18.58 -12.29
C GLU A 257 -21.67 -19.26 -12.24
N LYS A 258 -22.06 -19.80 -11.09
CA LYS A 258 -23.30 -20.58 -10.96
C LYS A 258 -24.56 -19.73 -10.97
N ARG A 259 -24.49 -18.50 -10.44
CA ARG A 259 -25.67 -17.66 -10.25
C ARG A 259 -25.67 -16.37 -11.06
N GLY A 260 -24.54 -15.98 -11.65
CA GLY A 260 -24.45 -14.75 -12.44
C GLY A 260 -24.77 -13.48 -11.67
N LEU A 261 -24.56 -13.47 -10.34
CA LEU A 261 -25.02 -12.38 -9.47
C LEU A 261 -24.14 -11.14 -9.54
N CYS A 262 -22.89 -11.28 -9.98
CA CYS A 262 -21.94 -10.17 -10.02
C CYS A 262 -20.86 -10.38 -11.08
N TYR A 263 -20.32 -9.28 -11.59
CA TYR A 263 -19.15 -9.34 -12.46
C TYR A 263 -17.85 -9.52 -11.66
N SER A 264 -17.79 -8.93 -10.48
CA SER A 264 -16.58 -8.97 -9.63
C SER A 264 -16.96 -9.30 -8.19
N VAL A 265 -16.36 -10.35 -7.66
CA VAL A 265 -16.42 -10.74 -6.24
C VAL A 265 -15.05 -11.22 -5.80
N TRP A 266 -14.61 -10.78 -4.61
CA TRP A 266 -13.35 -11.22 -4.04
C TRP A 266 -13.31 -11.05 -2.52
N ALA A 267 -12.39 -11.77 -1.90
CA ALA A 267 -12.00 -11.59 -0.51
C ALA A 267 -10.47 -11.41 -0.44
N SER A 268 -10.01 -10.60 0.50
CA SER A 268 -8.59 -10.38 0.75
C SER A 268 -8.29 -10.31 2.25
N HIS A 269 -7.09 -10.70 2.63
CA HIS A 269 -6.58 -10.54 3.99
C HIS A 269 -5.83 -9.21 4.08
N GLN A 270 -6.41 -8.22 4.75
CA GLN A 270 -5.77 -6.94 5.05
C GLN A 270 -5.03 -7.06 6.37
N ASN A 271 -3.73 -6.83 6.36
CA ASN A 271 -2.89 -7.04 7.52
C ASN A 271 -2.15 -5.78 7.94
N PHE A 272 -2.17 -5.47 9.22
CA PHE A 272 -1.34 -4.48 9.89
C PHE A 272 -0.54 -5.17 11.00
N LYS A 273 0.36 -4.45 11.66
CA LYS A 273 1.24 -5.02 12.66
C LYS A 273 0.48 -5.73 13.80
N GLU A 274 -0.59 -5.13 14.30
CA GLU A 274 -1.32 -5.60 15.49
C GLU A 274 -2.78 -5.98 15.21
N VAL A 275 -3.31 -5.60 14.05
CA VAL A 275 -4.70 -5.85 13.67
C VAL A 275 -4.79 -6.32 12.22
N ALA A 276 -5.78 -7.14 11.94
CA ALA A 276 -6.05 -7.60 10.60
C ALA A 276 -7.55 -7.77 10.35
N ALA A 277 -7.93 -7.80 9.08
CA ALA A 277 -9.31 -8.06 8.66
C ALA A 277 -9.35 -8.93 7.40
N ILE A 278 -10.44 -9.64 7.24
CA ILE A 278 -10.86 -10.17 5.95
C ILE A 278 -11.82 -9.14 5.35
N LEU A 279 -11.45 -8.61 4.21
CA LEU A 279 -12.28 -7.70 3.43
C LEU A 279 -12.88 -8.46 2.26
N CYS A 280 -14.21 -8.43 2.13
CA CYS A 280 -14.91 -8.97 0.98
C CYS A 280 -15.59 -7.85 0.21
N TYR A 281 -15.64 -8.01 -1.10
CA TYR A 281 -16.27 -7.08 -2.00
C TYR A 281 -17.08 -7.82 -3.07
N ALA A 282 -18.25 -7.28 -3.42
CA ALA A 282 -19.01 -7.69 -4.59
C ALA A 282 -19.63 -6.47 -5.28
N GLY A 283 -19.48 -6.40 -6.62
CA GLY A 283 -20.18 -5.42 -7.46
C GLY A 283 -21.34 -6.09 -8.20
N THR A 284 -22.58 -5.64 -7.94
CA THR A 284 -23.82 -6.28 -8.43
C THR A 284 -24.82 -5.24 -8.92
N THR A 285 -26.00 -5.68 -9.32
CA THR A 285 -27.13 -4.79 -9.63
C THR A 285 -28.03 -4.61 -8.40
N THR A 286 -28.85 -3.56 -8.38
CA THR A 286 -29.79 -3.32 -7.28
C THR A 286 -30.74 -4.49 -7.09
N GLN A 287 -31.23 -5.11 -8.18
CA GLN A 287 -32.17 -6.23 -8.15
C GLN A 287 -31.54 -7.50 -7.54
N GLN A 288 -30.26 -7.70 -7.73
CA GLN A 288 -29.54 -8.89 -7.26
C GLN A 288 -28.80 -8.68 -5.93
N ALA A 289 -28.87 -7.47 -5.35
CA ALA A 289 -28.06 -7.08 -4.21
C ALA A 289 -28.26 -7.98 -3.00
N GLN A 290 -29.51 -8.24 -2.61
CA GLN A 290 -29.82 -9.08 -1.45
C GLN A 290 -29.31 -10.51 -1.67
N GLN A 291 -29.58 -11.09 -2.82
CA GLN A 291 -29.12 -12.44 -3.13
C GLN A 291 -27.60 -12.55 -3.17
N THR A 292 -26.91 -11.54 -3.72
CA THR A 292 -25.44 -11.46 -3.74
C THR A 292 -24.88 -11.43 -2.32
N LEU A 293 -25.48 -10.63 -1.44
CA LEU A 293 -25.08 -10.54 -0.04
C LEU A 293 -25.28 -11.88 0.68
N ASP A 294 -26.47 -12.48 0.55
CA ASP A 294 -26.82 -13.73 1.22
C ASP A 294 -25.93 -14.90 0.81
N VAL A 295 -25.66 -15.04 -0.50
CA VAL A 295 -24.75 -16.07 -1.01
C VAL A 295 -23.32 -15.83 -0.53
N THR A 296 -22.84 -14.57 -0.56
CA THR A 296 -21.51 -14.21 -0.07
C THR A 296 -21.36 -14.55 1.42
N LEU A 297 -22.32 -14.14 2.25
CA LEU A 297 -22.34 -14.46 3.69
C LEU A 297 -22.39 -15.96 3.95
N SER A 298 -23.19 -16.69 3.15
CA SER A 298 -23.28 -18.16 3.25
C SER A 298 -21.92 -18.82 2.97
N GLU A 299 -21.19 -18.37 1.94
CA GLU A 299 -19.86 -18.94 1.64
C GLU A 299 -18.81 -18.61 2.72
N LEU A 300 -18.88 -17.41 3.29
CA LEU A 300 -18.07 -17.05 4.45
C LEU A 300 -18.36 -17.94 5.65
N ALA A 301 -19.64 -18.15 5.97
CA ALA A 301 -20.06 -19.02 7.08
C ALA A 301 -19.68 -20.49 6.86
N LYS A 302 -19.67 -20.98 5.63
CA LYS A 302 -19.25 -22.36 5.30
C LYS A 302 -17.77 -22.64 5.59
N LEU A 303 -16.91 -21.64 5.71
CA LEU A 303 -15.52 -21.86 6.13
C LEU A 303 -15.44 -22.50 7.52
N SER A 304 -16.33 -22.10 8.44
CA SER A 304 -16.39 -22.70 9.79
C SER A 304 -16.77 -24.18 9.80
N LYS A 305 -17.41 -24.66 8.73
CA LYS A 305 -17.79 -26.07 8.56
C LYS A 305 -16.68 -26.94 7.97
N GLY A 306 -15.54 -26.31 7.65
CA GLY A 306 -14.34 -26.98 7.13
C GLY A 306 -14.02 -26.64 5.69
N ILE A 307 -12.83 -27.06 5.31
CA ILE A 307 -12.23 -26.91 3.97
C ILE A 307 -11.95 -28.31 3.44
N LYS A 308 -12.33 -28.59 2.21
CA LYS A 308 -12.12 -29.89 1.58
C LYS A 308 -10.63 -30.09 1.27
N GLU A 309 -10.16 -31.34 1.31
CA GLU A 309 -8.75 -31.67 1.02
C GLU A 309 -8.32 -31.20 -0.37
N GLU A 310 -9.20 -31.30 -1.35
CA GLU A 310 -8.92 -30.83 -2.72
C GLU A 310 -8.70 -29.30 -2.76
N GLU A 311 -9.47 -28.51 -1.99
CA GLU A 311 -9.29 -27.06 -1.88
C GLU A 311 -7.94 -26.72 -1.25
N VAL A 312 -7.54 -27.48 -0.21
CA VAL A 312 -6.22 -27.33 0.44
C VAL A 312 -5.09 -27.70 -0.52
N ARG A 313 -5.25 -28.73 -1.32
CA ARG A 313 -4.25 -29.09 -2.33
C ARG A 313 -4.07 -28.01 -3.39
N ARG A 314 -5.17 -27.48 -3.95
CA ARG A 314 -5.11 -26.37 -4.93
C ARG A 314 -4.46 -25.12 -4.33
N LEU A 315 -4.86 -24.74 -3.12
CA LEU A 315 -4.28 -23.65 -2.37
C LEU A 315 -2.76 -23.77 -2.24
N LYS A 316 -2.27 -24.94 -1.78
CA LYS A 316 -0.83 -25.18 -1.61
C LYS A 316 -0.05 -25.07 -2.91
N VAL A 317 -0.60 -25.61 -4.01
CA VAL A 317 0.02 -25.51 -5.35
C VAL A 317 0.06 -24.06 -5.81
N GLY A 318 -1.07 -23.33 -5.72
CA GLY A 318 -1.15 -21.93 -6.13
C GLY A 318 -0.20 -21.01 -5.34
N MET A 319 -0.15 -21.16 -4.02
CA MET A 319 0.75 -20.36 -3.18
C MET A 319 2.23 -20.66 -3.47
N LYS A 320 2.60 -21.93 -3.62
CA LYS A 320 3.98 -22.32 -3.98
C LYS A 320 4.37 -21.73 -5.34
N SER A 321 3.53 -21.86 -6.35
CA SER A 321 3.79 -21.30 -7.68
C SER A 321 3.97 -19.78 -7.63
N SER A 322 3.08 -19.07 -6.93
CA SER A 322 3.18 -17.61 -6.77
C SER A 322 4.49 -17.20 -6.07
N MET A 323 4.91 -17.93 -5.03
CA MET A 323 6.18 -17.66 -4.36
C MET A 323 7.37 -17.85 -5.31
N LEU A 324 7.45 -18.98 -6.01
CA LEU A 324 8.55 -19.27 -6.94
C LEU A 324 8.63 -18.22 -8.05
N ILE A 325 7.49 -17.88 -8.67
CA ILE A 325 7.44 -16.86 -9.72
C ILE A 325 7.89 -15.49 -9.18
N SER A 326 7.45 -15.11 -7.96
CA SER A 326 7.87 -13.84 -7.37
C SER A 326 9.37 -13.79 -7.07
N GLU A 327 9.99 -14.93 -6.77
CA GLU A 327 11.43 -15.02 -6.52
C GLU A 327 12.31 -14.83 -7.76
N GLU A 328 11.76 -14.93 -8.97
CA GLU A 328 12.48 -14.70 -10.21
C GLU A 328 12.69 -13.20 -10.50
N SER A 329 11.90 -12.34 -9.89
CA SER A 329 11.97 -10.87 -10.08
C SER A 329 12.78 -10.18 -8.98
N SER A 330 13.80 -9.41 -9.36
CA SER A 330 14.56 -8.57 -8.41
C SER A 330 13.67 -7.54 -7.72
N SER A 331 12.70 -6.96 -8.43
CA SER A 331 11.74 -5.99 -7.88
C SER A 331 10.75 -6.60 -6.89
N ALA A 332 10.38 -7.86 -7.07
CA ALA A 332 9.49 -8.55 -6.13
C ALA A 332 10.23 -9.05 -4.88
N ARG A 333 11.55 -9.29 -4.99
CA ARG A 333 12.41 -9.69 -3.88
C ARG A 333 12.90 -8.52 -3.02
N ALA A 334 13.07 -7.35 -3.62
CA ALA A 334 13.43 -6.13 -2.91
C ALA A 334 12.22 -5.54 -2.17
#